data_04a71dc124c458a8be90f2f4484d3a3c
#
_entry.id   04a71dc124c458a8be90f2f4484d3a3c
#
_cell.length_a   1.000
_cell.length_b   1.000
_cell.length_c   1.000
_cell.angle_alpha   90.00
_cell.angle_beta   90.00
_cell.angle_gamma   90.00
#
_symmetry.space_group_name_H-M   'P 1'
#
loop_
_entity.id
_entity.type
_entity.pdbx_description
1 polymer ?
#
loop_
_entity_poly.entity_id
_entity_poly.type
_entity_poly.pdbx_seq_one_letter_code
_entity_poly.pdbx_strand_id
1 'polypeptide(L)'
;MNPYHQVMGMRAQAYVPLLRDSKPLSGILVVRKDDPIKSVKELDGKQIAFPAPNAFGASLWIRALLEKREGIKIKPIYVKTHSNAYRHAATGLSAAAGGIESTLGEEPAEMQSALRVLLETPGVPPHPLSAHPRVPAATQRAVADALLRMAADPSLKALLGDIPWTSIVRADYNRDYKPLEKFGLDDYVVRAPP
;
A
#
# COMPACT_ATOMS: atom_id res chain seq x y z
N MET A 1 2.33 -10.42 -1.01
CA MET A 1 2.52 -9.72 0.29
C MET A 1 2.44 -8.23 0.07
N ASN A 2 2.13 -7.38 1.08
CA ASN A 2 2.40 -5.95 0.91
C ASN A 2 3.91 -5.66 1.09
N PRO A 3 4.42 -4.49 0.68
CA PRO A 3 5.86 -4.19 0.73
C PRO A 3 6.49 -4.38 2.11
N TYR A 4 5.80 -3.97 3.17
CA TYR A 4 6.35 -4.12 4.52
C TYR A 4 6.23 -5.56 5.06
N HIS A 5 5.19 -6.30 4.66
CA HIS A 5 5.12 -7.74 4.92
C HIS A 5 6.27 -8.51 4.24
N GLN A 6 6.77 -8.02 3.09
CA GLN A 6 7.98 -8.57 2.48
C GLN A 6 9.21 -8.36 3.36
N VAL A 7 9.35 -7.17 3.95
CA VAL A 7 10.44 -6.88 4.92
C VAL A 7 10.33 -7.81 6.13
N MET A 8 9.15 -7.91 6.71
CA MET A 8 8.89 -8.79 7.86
C MET A 8 9.11 -10.27 7.53
N GLY A 9 8.64 -10.72 6.36
CA GLY A 9 8.80 -12.08 5.88
C GLY A 9 10.27 -12.44 5.62
N MET A 10 11.06 -11.49 5.08
CA MET A 10 12.50 -11.68 4.91
C MET A 10 13.20 -11.82 6.26
N ARG A 11 12.91 -10.94 7.22
CA ARG A 11 13.52 -10.96 8.56
C ARG A 11 13.17 -12.24 9.35
N ALA A 12 11.92 -12.66 9.29
CA ALA A 12 11.42 -13.78 10.10
C ALA A 12 11.67 -15.15 9.46
N GLN A 13 11.57 -15.27 8.14
CA GLN A 13 11.52 -16.54 7.44
C GLN A 13 12.27 -16.54 6.10
N ALA A 14 13.08 -15.52 5.81
CA ALA A 14 13.88 -15.39 4.59
C ALA A 14 13.05 -15.50 3.27
N TYR A 15 11.83 -14.94 3.24
CA TYR A 15 11.02 -14.91 2.02
C TYR A 15 11.70 -14.10 0.92
N VAL A 16 11.79 -14.70 -0.26
CA VAL A 16 12.45 -14.14 -1.45
C VAL A 16 11.42 -13.49 -2.35
N PRO A 17 11.49 -12.18 -2.65
CA PRO A 17 10.63 -11.56 -3.67
C PRO A 17 11.10 -11.99 -5.06
N LEU A 18 10.18 -12.45 -5.91
CA LEU A 18 10.46 -12.96 -7.24
C LEU A 18 10.12 -11.94 -8.33
N LEU A 19 8.91 -11.44 -8.28
CA LEU A 19 8.33 -10.52 -9.26
C LEU A 19 7.52 -9.43 -8.57
N ARG A 20 7.36 -8.31 -9.24
CA ARG A 20 6.47 -7.21 -8.85
C ARG A 20 5.97 -6.47 -10.07
N ASP A 21 4.99 -5.59 -9.89
CA ASP A 21 4.68 -4.59 -10.90
C ASP A 21 5.82 -3.57 -11.02
N SER A 22 6.00 -3.02 -12.21
CA SER A 22 6.89 -1.88 -12.44
C SER A 22 6.32 -0.58 -11.89
N LYS A 23 4.97 -0.41 -11.88
CA LYS A 23 4.30 0.80 -11.37
C LYS A 23 4.51 0.92 -9.86
N PRO A 24 5.06 2.05 -9.38
CA PRO A 24 5.20 2.28 -7.95
C PRO A 24 3.87 2.33 -7.22
N LEU A 25 3.90 2.04 -5.92
CA LEU A 25 2.76 2.19 -5.02
C LEU A 25 2.96 3.47 -4.21
N SER A 26 1.98 4.37 -4.27
CA SER A 26 1.88 5.55 -3.43
C SER A 26 0.68 5.45 -2.49
N GLY A 27 0.89 5.77 -1.23
CA GLY A 27 -0.19 6.01 -0.28
C GLY A 27 -0.73 7.43 -0.44
N ILE A 28 -2.03 7.60 -0.26
CA ILE A 28 -2.67 8.90 -0.28
C ILE A 28 -3.46 9.14 1.00
N LEU A 29 -3.47 10.39 1.44
CA LEU A 29 -4.39 10.89 2.47
C LEU A 29 -5.35 11.84 1.80
N VAL A 30 -6.64 11.52 1.86
CA VAL A 30 -7.70 12.31 1.22
C VAL A 30 -8.57 13.00 2.27
N VAL A 31 -9.10 14.15 1.89
CA VAL A 31 -10.11 14.89 2.65
C VAL A 31 -11.30 15.18 1.74
N ARG A 32 -12.45 15.55 2.30
CA ARG A 32 -13.59 15.99 1.52
C ARG A 32 -13.22 17.18 0.64
N LYS A 33 -13.78 17.28 -0.53
CA LYS A 33 -13.44 18.28 -1.55
C LYS A 33 -13.55 19.72 -1.04
N ASP A 34 -14.63 20.01 -0.32
CA ASP A 34 -15.00 21.32 0.22
C ASP A 34 -14.51 21.54 1.67
N ASP A 35 -13.76 20.59 2.24
CA ASP A 35 -13.21 20.72 3.60
C ASP A 35 -12.18 21.86 3.64
N PRO A 36 -12.21 22.74 4.67
CA PRO A 36 -11.26 23.85 4.82
C PRO A 36 -9.81 23.39 5.10
N ILE A 37 -9.57 22.16 5.52
CA ILE A 37 -8.22 21.63 5.82
C ILE A 37 -7.34 21.73 4.58
N LYS A 38 -6.24 22.47 4.67
CA LYS A 38 -5.27 22.68 3.56
C LYS A 38 -3.92 22.04 3.83
N SER A 39 -3.63 21.66 5.06
CA SER A 39 -2.37 21.06 5.44
C SER A 39 -2.57 19.88 6.39
N VAL A 40 -1.63 18.94 6.40
CA VAL A 40 -1.66 17.77 7.31
C VAL A 40 -1.56 18.17 8.78
N LYS A 41 -0.98 19.33 9.09
CA LYS A 41 -0.90 19.87 10.46
C LYS A 41 -2.27 20.11 11.08
N GLU A 42 -3.26 20.45 10.28
CA GLU A 42 -4.62 20.70 10.73
C GLU A 42 -5.38 19.39 11.10
N LEU A 43 -4.76 18.24 10.84
CA LEU A 43 -5.28 16.94 11.25
C LEU A 43 -4.84 16.53 12.66
N ASP A 44 -4.07 17.34 13.36
CA ASP A 44 -3.66 17.02 14.73
C ASP A 44 -4.88 16.83 15.64
N GLY A 45 -4.86 15.74 16.41
CA GLY A 45 -5.96 15.33 17.28
C GLY A 45 -7.21 14.80 16.57
N LYS A 46 -7.29 14.86 15.24
CA LYS A 46 -8.48 14.47 14.47
C LYS A 46 -8.56 12.96 14.22
N GLN A 47 -9.78 12.49 13.96
CA GLN A 47 -10.06 11.12 13.57
C GLN A 47 -9.79 10.94 12.07
N ILE A 48 -9.02 9.89 11.74
CA ILE A 48 -8.71 9.51 10.35
C ILE A 48 -9.11 8.05 10.14
N ALA A 49 -9.84 7.79 9.05
CA ALA A 49 -10.27 6.46 8.67
C ALA A 49 -9.20 5.75 7.81
N PHE A 50 -8.94 4.48 8.11
CA PHE A 50 -8.02 3.63 7.37
C PHE A 50 -8.68 2.27 7.07
N PRO A 51 -8.34 1.61 5.95
CA PRO A 51 -8.92 0.30 5.64
C PRO A 51 -8.53 -0.77 6.66
N ALA A 52 -7.25 -0.83 7.04
CA ALA A 52 -6.73 -1.78 8.03
C ALA A 52 -5.44 -1.21 8.65
N PRO A 53 -5.09 -1.60 9.89
CA PRO A 53 -3.94 -1.04 10.59
C PRO A 53 -2.61 -1.28 9.87
N ASN A 54 -2.44 -2.45 9.27
CA ASN A 54 -1.19 -2.85 8.62
C ASN A 54 -1.24 -2.79 7.09
N ALA A 55 -2.25 -2.11 6.51
CA ALA A 55 -2.25 -1.77 5.09
C ALA A 55 -1.11 -0.78 4.83
N PHE A 56 -0.07 -1.21 4.08
CA PHE A 56 1.20 -0.50 3.99
C PHE A 56 1.04 0.96 3.57
N GLY A 57 0.67 1.22 2.30
CA GLY A 57 0.54 2.58 1.78
C GLY A 57 -0.63 3.36 2.37
N ALA A 58 -1.76 2.66 2.57
CA ALA A 58 -3.00 3.30 2.99
C ALA A 58 -3.06 3.66 4.49
N SER A 59 -2.25 3.04 5.35
CA SER A 59 -2.35 3.21 6.80
C SER A 59 -0.98 3.29 7.47
N LEU A 60 -0.22 2.19 7.41
CA LEU A 60 0.99 2.02 8.20
C LEU A 60 2.00 3.15 7.94
N TRP A 61 2.30 3.41 6.68
CA TRP A 61 3.25 4.44 6.29
C TRP A 61 2.71 5.85 6.49
N ILE A 62 1.43 6.09 6.19
CA ILE A 62 0.80 7.41 6.45
C ILE A 62 0.86 7.75 7.92
N ARG A 63 0.49 6.83 8.83
CA ARG A 63 0.56 7.06 10.28
C ARG A 63 1.98 7.39 10.73
N ALA A 64 2.97 6.63 10.25
CA ALA A 64 4.37 6.90 10.56
C ALA A 64 4.83 8.27 10.05
N LEU A 65 4.44 8.66 8.82
CA LEU A 65 4.75 9.98 8.27
C LEU A 65 4.13 11.11 9.10
N LEU A 66 2.85 11.02 9.41
CA LEU A 66 2.14 12.05 10.18
C LEU A 66 2.76 12.24 11.55
N GLU A 67 3.14 11.17 12.23
CA GLU A 67 3.71 11.27 13.57
C GLU A 67 5.21 11.64 13.54
N LYS A 68 6.04 10.88 12.78
CA LYS A 68 7.51 11.08 12.83
C LYS A 68 7.98 12.29 12.05
N ARG A 69 7.37 12.59 10.91
CA ARG A 69 7.81 13.70 10.05
C ARG A 69 7.03 14.97 10.34
N GLU A 70 5.71 14.87 10.47
CA GLU A 70 4.85 16.03 10.66
C GLU A 70 4.65 16.39 12.13
N GLY A 71 4.96 15.48 13.07
CA GLY A 71 4.88 15.70 14.51
C GLY A 71 3.46 15.87 15.03
N ILE A 72 2.46 15.29 14.34
CA ILE A 72 1.06 15.35 14.74
C ILE A 72 0.58 14.01 15.27
N LYS A 73 -0.40 14.03 16.17
CA LYS A 73 -1.04 12.85 16.74
C LYS A 73 -2.46 12.74 16.23
N ILE A 74 -2.79 11.62 15.61
CA ILE A 74 -4.11 11.35 15.05
C ILE A 74 -4.86 10.29 15.86
N LYS A 75 -6.18 10.19 15.64
CA LYS A 75 -7.04 9.12 16.18
C LYS A 75 -7.39 8.16 15.04
N PRO A 76 -6.63 7.07 14.81
CA PRO A 76 -6.89 6.15 13.73
C PRO A 76 -8.12 5.29 14.02
N ILE A 77 -9.00 5.14 13.02
CA ILE A 77 -10.07 4.13 13.02
C ILE A 77 -9.92 3.22 11.81
N TYR A 78 -10.29 1.95 11.96
CA TYR A 78 -10.14 0.94 10.91
C TYR A 78 -11.52 0.44 10.46
N VAL A 79 -11.81 0.65 9.17
CA VAL A 79 -13.14 0.50 8.58
C VAL A 79 -13.22 -0.62 7.53
N LYS A 80 -12.25 -1.51 7.52
CA LYS A 80 -12.13 -2.77 6.76
C LYS A 80 -11.76 -2.61 5.28
N THR A 81 -12.32 -1.65 4.55
CA THR A 81 -12.09 -1.50 3.11
C THR A 81 -11.66 -0.08 2.75
N HIS A 82 -11.00 0.08 1.59
CA HIS A 82 -10.67 1.39 1.04
C HIS A 82 -11.93 2.22 0.77
N SER A 83 -12.94 1.63 0.15
CA SER A 83 -14.22 2.31 -0.13
C SER A 83 -14.90 2.84 1.14
N ASN A 84 -14.87 2.07 2.24
CA ASN A 84 -15.38 2.56 3.51
C ASN A 84 -14.57 3.74 4.05
N ALA A 85 -13.23 3.69 3.94
CA ALA A 85 -12.38 4.79 4.38
C ALA A 85 -12.68 6.06 3.58
N TYR A 86 -12.77 5.96 2.26
CA TYR A 86 -13.13 7.08 1.39
C TYR A 86 -14.51 7.65 1.73
N ARG A 87 -15.51 6.78 1.95
CA ARG A 87 -16.85 7.19 2.37
C ARG A 87 -16.84 7.96 3.69
N HIS A 88 -16.04 7.53 4.68
CA HIS A 88 -15.90 8.25 5.94
C HIS A 88 -15.40 9.69 5.75
N ALA A 89 -14.42 9.90 4.87
CA ALA A 89 -13.95 11.26 4.56
C ALA A 89 -15.01 12.07 3.77
N ALA A 90 -15.61 11.47 2.73
CA ALA A 90 -16.60 12.13 1.88
C ALA A 90 -17.84 12.58 2.66
N THR A 91 -18.28 11.81 3.66
CA THR A 91 -19.46 12.12 4.49
C THR A 91 -19.12 12.93 5.75
N GLY A 92 -17.85 13.24 6.00
CA GLY A 92 -17.43 13.97 7.21
C GLY A 92 -17.46 13.16 8.51
N LEU A 93 -17.64 11.84 8.44
CA LEU A 93 -17.53 10.93 9.60
C LEU A 93 -16.11 10.88 10.15
N SER A 94 -15.12 11.15 9.31
CA SER A 94 -13.71 11.31 9.67
C SER A 94 -13.16 12.54 8.94
N ALA A 95 -12.20 13.23 9.56
CA ALA A 95 -11.58 14.41 8.96
C ALA A 95 -10.78 14.09 7.69
N ALA A 96 -10.27 12.87 7.59
CA ALA A 96 -9.52 12.39 6.44
C ALA A 96 -9.63 10.87 6.31
N ALA A 97 -9.19 10.33 5.19
CA ALA A 97 -9.02 8.89 4.99
C ALA A 97 -7.69 8.56 4.33
N GLY A 98 -7.08 7.46 4.77
CA GLY A 98 -5.91 6.87 4.12
C GLY A 98 -6.32 5.86 3.06
N GLY A 99 -5.62 5.90 1.92
CA GLY A 99 -5.85 5.02 0.78
C GLY A 99 -4.61 4.86 -0.09
N ILE A 100 -4.81 4.34 -1.29
CA ILE A 100 -3.81 4.33 -2.36
C ILE A 100 -4.44 4.88 -3.64
N GLU A 101 -3.63 5.49 -4.51
CA GLU A 101 -4.11 6.17 -5.72
C GLU A 101 -4.97 5.26 -6.60
N SER A 102 -4.52 4.03 -6.84
CA SER A 102 -5.23 3.08 -7.70
C SER A 102 -6.63 2.76 -7.17
N THR A 103 -6.79 2.52 -5.86
CA THR A 103 -8.11 2.20 -5.28
C THR A 103 -9.05 3.40 -5.25
N LEU A 104 -8.55 4.63 -5.18
CA LEU A 104 -9.39 5.81 -5.36
C LEU A 104 -9.86 5.94 -6.82
N GLY A 105 -8.99 5.62 -7.78
CA GLY A 105 -9.33 5.61 -9.20
C GLY A 105 -10.37 4.56 -9.60
N GLU A 106 -10.51 3.49 -8.81
CA GLU A 106 -11.52 2.42 -9.00
C GLU A 106 -12.89 2.77 -8.38
N GLU A 107 -12.96 3.81 -7.53
CA GLU A 107 -14.23 4.25 -6.94
C GLU A 107 -15.15 4.92 -8.00
N PRO A 108 -16.47 4.93 -7.79
CA PRO A 108 -17.40 5.67 -8.65
C PRO A 108 -17.00 7.14 -8.81
N ALA A 109 -17.24 7.74 -9.95
CA ALA A 109 -16.86 9.13 -10.27
C ALA A 109 -17.37 10.15 -9.25
N GLU A 110 -18.56 9.91 -8.69
CA GLU A 110 -19.13 10.71 -7.61
C GLU A 110 -18.23 10.70 -6.36
N MET A 111 -17.75 9.53 -5.94
CA MET A 111 -16.83 9.39 -4.81
C MET A 111 -15.49 10.06 -5.09
N GLN A 112 -14.92 9.86 -6.28
CA GLN A 112 -13.67 10.50 -6.67
C GLN A 112 -13.78 12.03 -6.65
N SER A 113 -14.90 12.57 -7.17
CA SER A 113 -15.13 14.02 -7.22
C SER A 113 -15.45 14.65 -5.85
N ALA A 114 -15.94 13.86 -4.88
CA ALA A 114 -16.23 14.29 -3.52
C ALA A 114 -14.96 14.43 -2.65
N LEU A 115 -13.82 13.96 -3.11
CA LEU A 115 -12.57 13.93 -2.37
C LEU A 115 -11.47 14.73 -3.07
N ARG A 116 -10.46 15.12 -2.33
CA ARG A 116 -9.18 15.60 -2.85
C ARG A 116 -8.01 15.05 -2.05
N VAL A 117 -6.90 14.85 -2.73
CA VAL A 117 -5.65 14.41 -2.09
C VAL A 117 -5.05 15.58 -1.31
N LEU A 118 -4.79 15.36 -0.04
CA LEU A 118 -4.11 16.30 0.86
C LEU A 118 -2.60 15.99 0.97
N LEU A 119 -2.25 14.69 0.96
CA LEU A 119 -0.88 14.20 1.02
C LEU A 119 -0.75 12.96 0.13
N GLU A 120 0.34 12.90 -0.62
CA GLU A 120 0.78 11.69 -1.31
C GLU A 120 2.17 11.28 -0.79
N THR A 121 2.35 9.99 -0.54
CA THR A 121 3.67 9.46 -0.15
C THR A 121 4.56 9.30 -1.39
N PRO A 122 5.89 9.33 -1.25
CA PRO A 122 6.76 8.91 -2.33
C PRO A 122 6.41 7.51 -2.85
N GLY A 123 6.60 7.27 -4.15
CA GLY A 123 6.39 5.95 -4.73
C GLY A 123 7.43 4.94 -4.25
N VAL A 124 6.98 3.73 -3.94
CA VAL A 124 7.84 2.60 -3.56
C VAL A 124 7.50 1.36 -4.39
N PRO A 125 8.41 0.37 -4.47
CA PRO A 125 8.10 -0.91 -5.10
C PRO A 125 6.84 -1.54 -4.50
N PRO A 126 5.89 -1.97 -5.36
CA PRO A 126 4.58 -2.45 -4.91
C PRO A 126 4.64 -3.88 -4.35
N HIS A 127 3.48 -4.51 -4.23
CA HIS A 127 3.30 -5.86 -3.69
C HIS A 127 4.07 -6.89 -4.51
N PRO A 128 5.03 -7.64 -3.91
CA PRO A 128 5.74 -8.69 -4.61
C PRO A 128 4.96 -10.01 -4.63
N LEU A 129 5.18 -10.79 -5.68
CA LEU A 129 5.09 -12.25 -5.61
C LEU A 129 6.35 -12.76 -4.92
N SER A 130 6.19 -13.53 -3.85
CA SER A 130 7.31 -13.99 -3.04
C SER A 130 7.24 -15.49 -2.79
N ALA A 131 8.40 -16.10 -2.63
CA ALA A 131 8.52 -17.52 -2.31
C ALA A 131 9.15 -17.72 -0.92
N HIS A 132 8.65 -18.71 -0.18
CA HIS A 132 9.31 -19.21 1.02
C HIS A 132 10.59 -19.95 0.64
N PRO A 133 11.71 -19.88 1.39
CA PRO A 133 12.98 -20.52 1.05
C PRO A 133 12.92 -22.06 0.95
N ARG A 134 11.88 -22.70 1.52
CA ARG A 134 11.62 -24.14 1.32
C ARG A 134 11.35 -24.51 -0.14
N VAL A 135 10.93 -23.56 -0.98
CA VAL A 135 10.75 -23.77 -2.41
C VAL A 135 12.14 -23.76 -3.06
N PRO A 136 12.56 -24.82 -3.77
CA PRO A 136 13.89 -24.86 -4.39
C PRO A 136 14.14 -23.66 -5.32
N ALA A 137 15.33 -23.11 -5.29
CA ALA A 137 15.68 -21.92 -6.09
C ALA A 137 15.45 -22.13 -7.60
N ALA A 138 15.62 -23.35 -8.11
CA ALA A 138 15.30 -23.69 -9.50
C ALA A 138 13.81 -23.53 -9.80
N THR A 139 12.94 -23.97 -8.88
CA THR A 139 11.48 -23.80 -9.00
C THR A 139 11.09 -22.32 -8.91
N GLN A 140 11.68 -21.57 -7.98
CA GLN A 140 11.45 -20.13 -7.88
C GLN A 140 11.75 -19.40 -9.20
N ARG A 141 12.91 -19.72 -9.80
CA ARG A 141 13.30 -19.16 -11.11
C ARG A 141 12.34 -19.59 -12.22
N ALA A 142 12.00 -20.87 -12.28
CA ALA A 142 11.08 -21.39 -13.30
C ALA A 142 9.71 -20.72 -13.26
N VAL A 143 9.13 -20.50 -12.07
CA VAL A 143 7.86 -19.78 -11.88
C VAL A 143 8.00 -18.33 -12.34
N ALA A 144 9.05 -17.63 -11.92
CA ALA A 144 9.26 -16.24 -12.32
C ALA A 144 9.43 -16.11 -13.84
N ASP A 145 10.20 -17.00 -14.47
CA ASP A 145 10.41 -17.00 -15.92
C ASP A 145 9.11 -17.34 -16.69
N ALA A 146 8.30 -18.26 -16.17
CA ALA A 146 7.01 -18.59 -16.78
C ALA A 146 6.08 -17.39 -16.79
N LEU A 147 5.92 -16.69 -15.65
CA LEU A 147 5.06 -15.51 -15.55
C LEU A 147 5.56 -14.34 -16.41
N LEU A 148 6.88 -14.14 -16.52
CA LEU A 148 7.45 -13.14 -17.42
C LEU A 148 7.17 -13.47 -18.89
N ARG A 149 7.29 -14.73 -19.30
CA ARG A 149 6.94 -15.17 -20.66
C ARG A 149 5.43 -14.98 -20.95
N MET A 150 4.57 -15.37 -19.99
CA MET A 150 3.12 -15.16 -20.12
C MET A 150 2.76 -13.67 -20.29
N ALA A 151 3.42 -12.79 -19.53
CA ALA A 151 3.18 -11.35 -19.65
C ALA A 151 3.67 -10.76 -20.97
N ALA A 152 4.69 -11.35 -21.59
CA ALA A 152 5.25 -10.91 -22.86
C ALA A 152 4.47 -11.47 -24.07
N ASP A 153 3.68 -12.54 -23.91
CA ASP A 153 2.89 -13.18 -24.97
C ASP A 153 1.44 -12.68 -24.94
N PRO A 154 0.98 -11.95 -25.99
CA PRO A 154 -0.40 -11.45 -26.04
C PRO A 154 -1.46 -12.54 -25.90
N SER A 155 -1.20 -13.76 -26.37
CA SER A 155 -2.14 -14.89 -26.29
C SER A 155 -2.30 -15.44 -24.86
N LEU A 156 -1.27 -15.30 -24.03
CA LEU A 156 -1.23 -15.80 -22.66
C LEU A 156 -1.54 -14.69 -21.64
N LYS A 157 -1.39 -13.42 -22.01
CA LYS A 157 -1.61 -12.28 -21.14
C LYS A 157 -3.01 -12.26 -20.53
N ALA A 158 -4.01 -12.74 -21.26
CA ALA A 158 -5.39 -12.85 -20.77
C ALA A 158 -5.51 -13.75 -19.52
N LEU A 159 -4.64 -14.77 -19.38
CA LEU A 159 -4.60 -15.64 -18.21
C LEU A 159 -4.09 -14.94 -16.94
N LEU A 160 -3.46 -13.78 -17.09
CA LEU A 160 -2.99 -12.93 -15.99
C LEU A 160 -4.00 -11.82 -15.65
N GLY A 161 -5.19 -11.83 -16.28
CA GLY A 161 -6.16 -10.73 -16.24
C GLY A 161 -6.64 -10.32 -14.83
N ASP A 162 -6.68 -11.27 -13.90
CA ASP A 162 -7.05 -11.00 -12.50
C ASP A 162 -5.90 -10.46 -11.64
N ILE A 163 -4.68 -10.42 -12.19
CA ILE A 163 -3.53 -9.84 -11.50
C ILE A 163 -3.45 -8.37 -11.89
N PRO A 164 -3.63 -7.43 -10.94
CA PRO A 164 -3.69 -5.99 -11.25
C PRO A 164 -2.28 -5.41 -11.49
N TRP A 165 -1.49 -6.07 -12.33
CA TRP A 165 -0.14 -5.63 -12.70
C TRP A 165 -0.15 -5.02 -14.10
N THR A 166 0.40 -3.83 -14.23
CA THR A 166 0.55 -3.14 -15.52
C THR A 166 1.73 -3.70 -16.32
N SER A 167 2.83 -3.99 -15.65
CA SER A 167 4.03 -4.55 -16.25
C SER A 167 4.82 -5.35 -15.22
N ILE A 168 5.06 -6.63 -15.50
CA ILE A 168 5.75 -7.53 -14.59
C ILE A 168 7.26 -7.37 -14.75
N VAL A 169 7.97 -7.15 -13.63
CA VAL A 169 9.43 -7.09 -13.58
C VAL A 169 9.98 -7.97 -12.44
N ARG A 170 11.26 -8.34 -12.55
CA ARG A 170 11.93 -9.07 -11.46
C ARG A 170 12.07 -8.17 -10.25
N ALA A 171 11.73 -8.72 -9.09
CA ALA A 171 11.96 -8.11 -7.80
C ALA A 171 13.34 -8.50 -7.26
N ASP A 172 13.90 -7.61 -6.44
CA ASP A 172 15.12 -7.84 -5.66
C ASP A 172 14.95 -7.25 -4.27
N TYR A 173 15.25 -8.02 -3.23
CA TYR A 173 15.02 -7.56 -1.87
C TYR A 173 15.89 -6.34 -1.52
N ASN A 174 17.17 -6.38 -1.85
CA ASN A 174 18.12 -5.33 -1.45
C ASN A 174 17.81 -4.00 -2.15
N ARG A 175 17.45 -4.06 -3.43
CA ARG A 175 17.09 -2.88 -4.23
C ARG A 175 15.71 -2.34 -3.87
N ASP A 176 14.71 -3.24 -3.76
CA ASP A 176 13.31 -2.84 -3.77
C ASP A 176 12.71 -2.68 -2.35
N TYR A 177 13.03 -3.58 -1.41
CA TYR A 177 12.31 -3.66 -0.13
C TYR A 177 13.16 -3.32 1.09
N LYS A 178 14.47 -3.63 1.07
CA LYS A 178 15.38 -3.30 2.17
C LYS A 178 15.38 -1.79 2.52
N PRO A 179 15.28 -0.84 1.56
CA PRO A 179 15.18 0.59 1.90
C PRO A 179 13.99 0.95 2.80
N LEU A 180 12.91 0.16 2.78
CA LEU A 180 11.72 0.38 3.62
C LEU A 180 12.02 0.16 5.12
N GLU A 181 13.08 -0.55 5.47
CA GLU A 181 13.51 -0.76 6.85
C GLU A 181 13.82 0.57 7.56
N LYS A 182 14.27 1.58 6.80
CA LYS A 182 14.60 2.91 7.31
C LYS A 182 13.37 3.74 7.72
N PHE A 183 12.18 3.32 7.32
CA PHE A 183 10.95 4.05 7.64
C PHE A 183 10.52 3.89 9.10
N GLY A 184 11.11 2.93 9.84
CA GLY A 184 10.80 2.70 11.24
C GLY A 184 9.33 2.35 11.49
N LEU A 185 8.77 1.49 10.62
CA LEU A 185 7.34 1.15 10.65
C LEU A 185 6.99 0.12 11.73
N ASP A 186 7.97 -0.53 12.34
CA ASP A 186 7.77 -1.55 13.37
C ASP A 186 6.94 -1.03 14.56
N ASP A 187 7.12 0.27 14.93
CA ASP A 187 6.41 0.92 16.03
C ASP A 187 4.90 1.12 15.74
N TYR A 188 4.52 1.08 14.47
CA TYR A 188 3.14 1.30 13.99
C TYR A 188 2.40 0.03 13.63
N VAL A 189 3.08 -1.12 13.66
CA VAL A 189 2.45 -2.42 13.39
C VAL A 189 1.50 -2.78 14.52
N VAL A 190 0.23 -2.96 14.19
CA VAL A 190 -0.76 -3.49 15.13
C VAL A 190 -0.69 -5.01 15.06
N ARG A 191 -0.27 -5.63 16.15
CA ARG A 191 -0.25 -7.08 16.29
C ARG A 191 -1.62 -7.58 16.70
N ALA A 192 -2.05 -8.71 16.15
CA ALA A 192 -3.22 -9.39 16.66
C ALA A 192 -3.00 -9.74 18.15
N PRO A 193 -4.00 -9.66 19.00
CA PRO A 193 -3.90 -10.21 20.34
C PRO A 193 -3.54 -11.72 20.24
N PRO A 194 -2.76 -12.23 21.18
CA PRO A 194 -2.35 -13.64 21.20
C PRO A 194 -3.54 -14.58 21.27
#